data_3f16a0349d57ae8c67ae0203ed3095cf
#
_entry.id   3f16a0349d57ae8c67ae0203ed3095cf
#
_cell.length_a   1.000
_cell.length_b   1.000
_cell.length_c   1.000
_cell.angle_alpha   90.00
_cell.angle_beta   90.00
_cell.angle_gamma   90.00
#
_symmetry.space_group_name_H-M   'P 1'
#
loop_
_entity.id
_entity.type
_entity.pdbx_description
1 polymer ?
#
loop_
_entity_poly.entity_id
_entity_poly.type
_entity_poly.pdbx_seq_one_letter_code
_entity_poly.pdbx_strand_id
1 'polypeptide(L)'
;MNNLYVRLAKNNLKNNKSLYVPYMVAGMITVLMFYIMMFINNSAGLEKMRGAYYITTIMSFGVIVVGVFSYIYIFYTNSFISKRRKKEMGIYNILGMEKRHIAKVLAIETVFTAFVSIVGGIVAGILFSKLALMLIYRILGIQVTIEFSVPPSAVKNTVLVFGILYMMTLFYNLMQMKLANPVELLRGSSVGEKEPKTKWLMAILGVVCLGAGYAIAITTEQPMKVISLFFVAVLLVIAGTYLLFTAGSIAVLKLLRKTHGFYYQKKHFIAVSTMMYRMKQNAAGLASICILSTMVMVMVSTTVCMFAGLDDEINILYPYEINVQTGYSEVKENVSEQSSDIIQFIEDTGTNVTDSESYSYLNFAMTLEKDSLTIGQKPTNASLYFLTRDNFLRMDHTLTEADVPKVEAGKILIYREKRFQSTKTLRGDQIQILGETFTVQQNGYCKNRCNGGAISFMDGVYYIVVDHMQTLQKLQKLAIAEANTENVSAYAYENVLGINITGTETEKIACSGNVENYSSGEKYGVVWRRVRGRAVNRKELLALYGGFFFLGIFLGIVFLAVTVMIIFYKQVSDCLLYTSDAADDR
;
A
#
# COMPACT_ATOMS: atom_id res chain seq x y z
N MET A 1 -11.53 40.81 33.87
CA MET A 1 -12.13 40.44 32.58
C MET A 1 -11.69 39.06 32.08
N ASN A 2 -10.44 38.64 32.26
CA ASN A 2 -10.00 37.28 31.81
C ASN A 2 -10.78 36.12 32.45
N ASN A 3 -11.18 36.22 33.72
CA ASN A 3 -11.96 35.21 34.42
C ASN A 3 -13.35 34.96 33.81
N LEU A 4 -13.96 35.99 33.18
CA LEU A 4 -15.28 35.87 32.54
C LEU A 4 -15.23 34.97 31.28
N TYR A 5 -14.21 35.19 30.41
CA TYR A 5 -14.08 34.39 29.19
C TYR A 5 -13.77 32.92 29.48
N VAL A 6 -12.93 32.63 30.50
CA VAL A 6 -12.64 31.27 30.95
C VAL A 6 -13.91 30.61 31.51
N ARG A 7 -14.71 31.35 32.30
CA ARG A 7 -15.98 30.84 32.86
C ARG A 7 -17.01 30.56 31.77
N LEU A 8 -17.11 31.43 30.77
CA LEU A 8 -17.97 31.22 29.61
C LEU A 8 -17.53 30.01 28.80
N ALA A 9 -16.24 29.88 28.49
CA ALA A 9 -15.70 28.72 27.76
C ALA A 9 -15.97 27.40 28.52
N LYS A 10 -15.74 27.37 29.85
CA LYS A 10 -16.02 26.20 30.69
C LYS A 10 -17.51 25.83 30.69
N ASN A 11 -18.41 26.80 30.81
CA ASN A 11 -19.83 26.58 30.76
C ASN A 11 -20.29 26.07 29.39
N ASN A 12 -19.74 26.62 28.30
CA ASN A 12 -20.04 26.16 26.95
C ASN A 12 -19.61 24.72 26.73
N LEU A 13 -18.41 24.34 27.15
CA LEU A 13 -17.94 22.95 27.10
C LEU A 13 -18.82 22.00 27.90
N LYS A 14 -19.26 22.44 29.10
CA LYS A 14 -20.15 21.64 29.98
C LYS A 14 -21.55 21.48 29.39
N ASN A 15 -22.11 22.54 28.85
CA ASN A 15 -23.49 22.53 28.28
C ASN A 15 -23.51 21.75 26.96
N ASN A 16 -22.46 21.80 26.17
CA ASN A 16 -22.31 21.08 24.89
C ASN A 16 -21.45 19.80 25.01
N LYS A 17 -21.44 19.16 26.18
CA LYS A 17 -20.63 17.95 26.43
C LYS A 17 -20.87 16.81 25.42
N SER A 18 -22.11 16.65 24.95
CA SER A 18 -22.45 15.65 23.91
C SER A 18 -21.73 15.84 22.58
N LEU A 19 -21.24 17.05 22.29
CA LEU A 19 -20.45 17.36 21.10
C LEU A 19 -18.94 17.35 21.39
N TYR A 20 -18.53 17.95 22.52
CA TYR A 20 -17.10 18.14 22.81
C TYR A 20 -16.43 16.89 23.38
N VAL A 21 -17.11 16.08 24.19
CA VAL A 21 -16.52 14.84 24.76
C VAL A 21 -16.12 13.86 23.64
N PRO A 22 -16.99 13.51 22.69
CA PRO A 22 -16.58 12.65 21.57
C PRO A 22 -15.47 13.26 20.73
N TYR A 23 -15.44 14.59 20.54
CA TYR A 23 -14.35 15.28 19.84
C TYR A 23 -13.01 15.12 20.54
N MET A 24 -12.97 15.33 21.87
CA MET A 24 -11.75 15.14 22.66
C MET A 24 -11.30 13.68 22.66
N VAL A 25 -12.22 12.73 22.83
CA VAL A 25 -11.91 11.30 22.81
C VAL A 25 -11.31 10.89 21.47
N ALA A 26 -11.92 11.32 20.40
CA ALA A 26 -11.40 11.04 19.06
C ALA A 26 -10.05 11.72 18.78
N GLY A 27 -9.88 12.95 19.26
CA GLY A 27 -8.58 13.61 19.27
C GLY A 27 -7.54 12.83 20.07
N MET A 28 -7.89 12.30 21.25
CA MET A 28 -6.99 11.43 22.04
C MET A 28 -6.61 10.17 21.26
N ILE A 29 -7.56 9.50 20.60
CA ILE A 29 -7.30 8.29 19.81
C ILE A 29 -6.33 8.58 18.66
N THR A 30 -6.52 9.67 17.94
CA THR A 30 -5.62 10.03 16.82
C THR A 30 -4.22 10.41 17.32
N VAL A 31 -4.11 11.12 18.45
CA VAL A 31 -2.83 11.44 19.09
C VAL A 31 -2.13 10.18 19.60
N LEU A 32 -2.86 9.29 20.29
CA LEU A 32 -2.37 7.99 20.76
C LEU A 32 -1.77 7.19 19.62
N MET A 33 -2.51 7.07 18.51
CA MET A 33 -2.08 6.28 17.37
C MET A 33 -0.85 6.87 16.68
N PHE A 34 -0.81 8.19 16.52
CA PHE A 34 0.36 8.87 15.98
C PHE A 34 1.59 8.69 16.88
N TYR A 35 1.40 8.83 18.19
CA TYR A 35 2.48 8.62 19.16
C TYR A 35 3.02 7.19 19.11
N ILE A 36 2.16 6.17 19.08
CA ILE A 36 2.59 4.76 18.97
C ILE A 36 3.40 4.52 17.70
N MET A 37 2.97 5.06 16.56
CA MET A 37 3.74 4.94 15.31
C MET A 37 5.10 5.62 15.41
N MET A 38 5.17 6.81 15.98
CA MET A 38 6.44 7.51 16.23
C MET A 38 7.32 6.78 17.24
N PHE A 39 6.73 6.16 18.27
CA PHE A 39 7.44 5.37 19.25
C PHE A 39 8.10 4.14 18.61
N ILE A 40 7.34 3.36 17.79
CA ILE A 40 7.86 2.19 17.10
C ILE A 40 8.96 2.59 16.11
N ASN A 41 8.76 3.65 15.37
CA ASN A 41 9.74 4.14 14.38
C ASN A 41 11.08 4.55 15.02
N ASN A 42 11.07 5.01 16.27
CA ASN A 42 12.27 5.40 17.02
C ASN A 42 12.76 4.30 17.98
N SER A 43 12.31 3.05 17.82
CA SER A 43 12.66 1.96 18.74
C SER A 43 13.99 1.33 18.36
N ALA A 44 15.02 1.50 19.20
CA ALA A 44 16.38 0.98 19.00
C ALA A 44 16.46 -0.55 18.84
N GLY A 45 15.46 -1.29 19.34
CA GLY A 45 15.40 -2.75 19.19
C GLY A 45 15.13 -3.22 17.76
N LEU A 46 14.41 -2.41 16.97
CA LEU A 46 14.12 -2.71 15.57
C LEU A 46 15.30 -2.36 14.64
N GLU A 47 16.14 -1.39 14.98
CA GLU A 47 17.27 -0.98 14.15
C GLU A 47 18.35 -2.06 14.00
N LYS A 48 18.50 -2.95 14.99
CA LYS A 48 19.53 -3.99 15.01
C LYS A 48 19.17 -5.27 14.27
N MET A 49 17.94 -5.39 13.75
CA MET A 49 17.50 -6.62 13.09
C MET A 49 17.71 -6.59 11.57
N ARG A 50 17.86 -7.78 10.97
CA ARG A 50 17.81 -7.90 9.52
C ARG A 50 16.42 -7.50 9.02
N GLY A 51 16.36 -6.67 7.97
CA GLY A 51 15.11 -6.10 7.48
C GLY A 51 14.63 -4.85 8.22
N ALA A 52 15.42 -4.31 9.18
CA ALA A 52 15.12 -3.06 9.89
C ALA A 52 14.73 -1.92 8.95
N TYR A 53 15.43 -1.80 7.83
CA TYR A 53 15.15 -0.80 6.81
C TYR A 53 13.70 -0.85 6.30
N TYR A 54 13.16 -2.05 6.05
CA TYR A 54 11.77 -2.20 5.58
C TYR A 54 10.76 -1.76 6.64
N ILE A 55 10.99 -2.18 7.89
CA ILE A 55 10.08 -1.83 9.00
C ILE A 55 10.09 -0.33 9.27
N THR A 56 11.27 0.28 9.39
CA THR A 56 11.36 1.72 9.65
C THR A 56 10.77 2.55 8.51
N THR A 57 10.96 2.12 7.26
CA THR A 57 10.34 2.75 6.10
C THR A 57 8.81 2.65 6.17
N ILE A 58 8.26 1.46 6.45
CA ILE A 58 6.82 1.23 6.55
C ILE A 58 6.22 2.03 7.72
N MET A 59 6.89 2.05 8.88
CA MET A 59 6.43 2.81 10.04
C MET A 59 6.47 4.32 9.78
N SER A 60 7.50 4.82 9.07
CA SER A 60 7.56 6.23 8.64
C SER A 60 6.40 6.59 7.71
N PHE A 61 6.07 5.71 6.76
CA PHE A 61 4.86 5.85 5.95
C PHE A 61 3.58 5.87 6.81
N GLY A 62 3.50 4.98 7.79
CA GLY A 62 2.41 4.93 8.76
C GLY A 62 2.23 6.24 9.52
N VAL A 63 3.32 6.85 9.99
CA VAL A 63 3.30 8.18 10.65
C VAL A 63 2.69 9.25 9.74
N ILE A 64 3.12 9.30 8.46
CA ILE A 64 2.59 10.27 7.49
C ILE A 64 1.09 10.06 7.26
N VAL A 65 0.68 8.81 7.03
CA VAL A 65 -0.72 8.46 6.78
C VAL A 65 -1.59 8.80 7.98
N VAL A 66 -1.20 8.41 9.20
CA VAL A 66 -1.94 8.75 10.43
C VAL A 66 -1.99 10.27 10.62
N GLY A 67 -0.91 11.00 10.33
CA GLY A 67 -0.87 12.47 10.41
C GLY A 67 -1.87 13.14 9.47
N VAL A 68 -1.89 12.73 8.20
CA VAL A 68 -2.82 13.25 7.18
C VAL A 68 -4.28 12.95 7.56
N PHE A 69 -4.57 11.71 7.97
CA PHE A 69 -5.92 11.34 8.39
C PHE A 69 -6.35 12.06 9.68
N SER A 70 -5.44 12.25 10.64
CA SER A 70 -5.73 13.05 11.84
C SER A 70 -6.10 14.47 11.49
N TYR A 71 -5.39 15.09 10.52
CA TYR A 71 -5.74 16.41 10.01
C TYR A 71 -7.14 16.44 9.42
N ILE A 72 -7.44 15.57 8.48
CA ILE A 72 -8.76 15.50 7.82
C ILE A 72 -9.86 15.31 8.87
N TYR A 73 -9.64 14.39 9.80
CA TYR A 73 -10.62 14.04 10.81
C TYR A 73 -10.88 15.18 11.83
N ILE A 74 -9.81 15.76 12.40
CA ILE A 74 -9.93 16.86 13.37
C ILE A 74 -10.60 18.07 12.69
N PHE A 75 -10.23 18.36 11.45
CA PHE A 75 -10.80 19.47 10.69
C PHE A 75 -12.27 19.23 10.35
N TYR A 76 -12.65 18.01 9.91
CA TYR A 76 -14.04 17.63 9.65
C TYR A 76 -14.91 17.78 10.90
N THR A 77 -14.47 17.21 12.02
CA THR A 77 -15.22 17.24 13.28
C THR A 77 -15.32 18.65 13.84
N ASN A 78 -14.23 19.40 13.80
CA ASN A 78 -14.22 20.83 14.20
C ASN A 78 -15.18 21.66 13.34
N SER A 79 -15.20 21.45 12.02
CA SER A 79 -16.12 22.13 11.12
C SER A 79 -17.59 21.81 11.46
N PHE A 80 -17.89 20.57 11.83
CA PHE A 80 -19.20 20.16 12.26
C PHE A 80 -19.64 20.87 13.55
N ILE A 81 -18.78 20.89 14.57
CA ILE A 81 -19.03 21.59 15.84
C ILE A 81 -19.21 23.09 15.60
N SER A 82 -18.34 23.68 14.81
CA SER A 82 -18.40 25.12 14.47
C SER A 82 -19.73 25.51 13.80
N LYS A 83 -20.20 24.69 12.84
CA LYS A 83 -21.51 24.93 12.18
C LYS A 83 -22.68 24.92 13.17
N ARG A 84 -22.68 24.01 14.13
CA ARG A 84 -23.73 23.92 15.16
C ARG A 84 -23.75 25.12 16.10
N ARG A 85 -22.55 25.59 16.47
CA ARG A 85 -22.41 26.70 17.39
C ARG A 85 -22.64 28.07 16.76
N LYS A 86 -22.78 28.16 15.44
CA LYS A 86 -23.07 29.44 14.76
C LYS A 86 -24.28 30.15 15.32
N LYS A 87 -25.36 29.41 15.69
CA LYS A 87 -26.57 29.98 16.30
C LYS A 87 -26.28 30.62 17.67
N GLU A 88 -25.52 29.91 18.54
CA GLU A 88 -25.11 30.43 19.85
C GLU A 88 -24.24 31.70 19.73
N MET A 89 -23.29 31.67 18.79
CA MET A 89 -22.43 32.83 18.51
C MET A 89 -23.21 34.02 17.98
N GLY A 90 -24.26 33.78 17.17
CA GLY A 90 -25.19 34.81 16.71
C GLY A 90 -25.93 35.45 17.86
N ILE A 91 -26.43 34.66 18.83
CA ILE A 91 -27.10 35.17 20.03
C ILE A 91 -26.15 36.02 20.88
N TYR A 92 -24.90 35.58 21.11
CA TYR A 92 -23.93 36.40 21.86
C TYR A 92 -23.65 37.75 21.18
N ASN A 93 -23.64 37.80 19.85
CA ASN A 93 -23.43 39.05 19.12
C ASN A 93 -24.62 40.01 19.26
N ILE A 94 -25.88 39.48 19.24
CA ILE A 94 -27.09 40.27 19.45
C ILE A 94 -27.18 40.80 20.87
N LEU A 95 -26.71 40.01 21.85
CA LEU A 95 -26.63 40.46 23.27
C LEU A 95 -25.48 41.47 23.52
N GLY A 96 -24.82 41.94 22.46
CA GLY A 96 -23.83 43.03 22.53
C GLY A 96 -22.38 42.55 22.68
N MET A 97 -22.09 41.25 22.59
CA MET A 97 -20.69 40.78 22.57
C MET A 97 -20.03 41.07 21.23
N GLU A 98 -18.96 41.82 21.22
CA GLU A 98 -18.16 42.08 20.02
C GLU A 98 -17.51 40.76 19.52
N LYS A 99 -17.31 40.66 18.19
CA LYS A 99 -16.65 39.49 17.56
C LYS A 99 -15.30 39.15 18.19
N ARG A 100 -14.52 40.12 18.66
CA ARG A 100 -13.22 39.89 19.34
C ARG A 100 -13.36 39.20 20.70
N HIS A 101 -14.45 39.40 21.42
CA HIS A 101 -14.72 38.75 22.69
C HIS A 101 -15.15 37.32 22.49
N ILE A 102 -15.99 37.06 21.49
CA ILE A 102 -16.39 35.71 21.07
C ILE A 102 -15.16 34.91 20.58
N ALA A 103 -14.23 35.56 19.82
CA ALA A 103 -12.97 34.98 19.38
C ALA A 103 -12.10 34.49 20.55
N LYS A 104 -12.01 35.26 21.64
CA LYS A 104 -11.26 34.86 22.85
C LYS A 104 -11.88 33.63 23.53
N VAL A 105 -13.21 33.56 23.63
CA VAL A 105 -13.89 32.37 24.18
C VAL A 105 -13.59 31.15 23.33
N LEU A 106 -13.69 31.27 21.99
CA LEU A 106 -13.43 30.19 21.05
C LEU A 106 -11.97 29.73 21.12
N ALA A 107 -11.01 30.67 21.26
CA ALA A 107 -9.61 30.34 21.43
C ALA A 107 -9.36 29.53 22.71
N ILE A 108 -9.95 29.93 23.84
CA ILE A 108 -9.83 29.21 25.11
C ILE A 108 -10.41 27.80 25.01
N GLU A 109 -11.58 27.64 24.36
CA GLU A 109 -12.18 26.32 24.14
C GLU A 109 -11.29 25.42 23.28
N THR A 110 -10.75 25.96 22.17
CA THR A 110 -9.85 25.21 21.28
C THR A 110 -8.57 24.81 22.01
N VAL A 111 -7.96 25.71 22.78
CA VAL A 111 -6.76 25.40 23.58
C VAL A 111 -7.05 24.32 24.62
N PHE A 112 -8.18 24.41 25.30
CA PHE A 112 -8.56 23.40 26.30
C PHE A 112 -8.81 22.03 25.65
N THR A 113 -9.53 21.95 24.54
CA THR A 113 -9.76 20.70 23.81
C THR A 113 -8.47 20.13 23.24
N ALA A 114 -7.57 20.97 22.71
CA ALA A 114 -6.24 20.56 22.25
C ALA A 114 -5.40 19.99 23.40
N PHE A 115 -5.35 20.68 24.53
CA PHE A 115 -4.59 20.24 25.71
C PHE A 115 -5.06 18.88 26.19
N VAL A 116 -6.37 18.70 26.38
CA VAL A 116 -6.96 17.42 26.85
C VAL A 116 -6.68 16.31 25.83
N SER A 117 -6.85 16.57 24.53
CA SER A 117 -6.62 15.57 23.48
C SER A 117 -5.14 15.18 23.38
N ILE A 118 -4.24 16.15 23.41
CA ILE A 118 -2.79 15.91 23.26
C ILE A 118 -2.25 15.18 24.50
N VAL A 119 -2.51 15.71 25.70
CA VAL A 119 -2.01 15.11 26.94
C VAL A 119 -2.63 13.74 27.17
N GLY A 120 -3.95 13.62 27.06
CA GLY A 120 -4.64 12.35 27.22
C GLY A 120 -4.21 11.31 26.20
N GLY A 121 -4.02 11.73 24.93
CA GLY A 121 -3.56 10.86 23.86
C GLY A 121 -2.12 10.38 24.05
N ILE A 122 -1.19 11.25 24.49
CA ILE A 122 0.20 10.87 24.80
C ILE A 122 0.25 9.93 26.00
N VAL A 123 -0.45 10.21 27.09
CA VAL A 123 -0.50 9.35 28.26
C VAL A 123 -1.02 7.96 27.90
N ALA A 124 -2.14 7.89 27.19
CA ALA A 124 -2.67 6.64 26.69
C ALA A 124 -1.69 5.97 25.71
N GLY A 125 -1.05 6.75 24.82
CA GLY A 125 -0.04 6.28 23.88
C GLY A 125 1.15 5.63 24.56
N ILE A 126 1.67 6.21 25.64
CA ILE A 126 2.76 5.64 26.45
C ILE A 126 2.33 4.31 27.07
N LEU A 127 1.10 4.21 27.59
CA LEU A 127 0.57 2.97 28.18
C LEU A 127 0.47 1.85 27.14
N PHE A 128 -0.06 2.15 25.95
CA PHE A 128 -0.28 1.16 24.90
C PHE A 128 0.94 0.92 24.00
N SER A 129 1.97 1.76 24.04
CA SER A 129 3.16 1.61 23.20
C SER A 129 3.92 0.31 23.46
N LYS A 130 4.02 -0.13 24.72
CA LYS A 130 4.65 -1.41 25.08
C LYS A 130 3.88 -2.59 24.47
N LEU A 131 2.56 -2.55 24.53
CA LEU A 131 1.70 -3.59 23.96
C LEU A 131 1.81 -3.63 22.42
N ALA A 132 1.85 -2.48 21.78
CA ALA A 132 2.05 -2.37 20.33
C ALA A 132 3.45 -2.90 19.91
N LEU A 133 4.49 -2.60 20.69
CA LEU A 133 5.83 -3.12 20.46
C LEU A 133 5.91 -4.65 20.66
N MET A 134 5.25 -5.17 21.68
CA MET A 134 5.13 -6.62 21.88
C MET A 134 4.41 -7.30 20.72
N LEU A 135 3.36 -6.68 20.20
CA LEU A 135 2.61 -7.22 19.07
C LEU A 135 3.47 -7.31 17.81
N ILE A 136 4.19 -6.23 17.48
CA ILE A 136 5.07 -6.24 16.30
C ILE A 136 6.21 -7.26 16.45
N TYR A 137 6.82 -7.37 17.63
CA TYR A 137 7.86 -8.38 17.88
C TYR A 137 7.32 -9.80 17.75
N ARG A 138 6.10 -10.05 18.22
CA ARG A 138 5.45 -11.36 18.05
C ARG A 138 5.15 -11.67 16.56
N ILE A 139 4.68 -10.70 15.80
CA ILE A 139 4.46 -10.84 14.35
C ILE A 139 5.77 -11.16 13.63
N LEU A 140 6.87 -10.53 14.03
CA LEU A 140 8.18 -10.70 13.41
C LEU A 140 8.97 -11.92 13.95
N GLY A 141 8.43 -12.65 14.93
CA GLY A 141 9.11 -13.78 15.54
C GLY A 141 10.39 -13.42 16.30
N ILE A 142 10.50 -12.19 16.82
CA ILE A 142 11.70 -11.68 17.48
C ILE A 142 11.63 -11.98 18.97
N GLN A 143 12.69 -12.63 19.50
CA GLN A 143 12.90 -12.83 20.93
C GLN A 143 13.91 -11.80 21.45
N VAL A 144 13.43 -10.59 21.75
CA VAL A 144 14.27 -9.53 22.36
C VAL A 144 13.69 -9.14 23.71
N THR A 145 14.57 -8.91 24.67
CA THR A 145 14.21 -8.27 25.94
C THR A 145 13.80 -6.83 25.66
N ILE A 146 12.54 -6.52 25.95
CA ILE A 146 11.96 -5.20 25.68
C ILE A 146 12.43 -4.23 26.76
N GLU A 147 13.42 -3.42 26.45
CA GLU A 147 13.74 -2.23 27.23
C GLU A 147 12.71 -1.15 26.92
N PHE A 148 11.88 -0.82 27.92
CA PHE A 148 10.90 0.23 27.78
C PHE A 148 11.54 1.59 28.07
N SER A 149 11.77 2.35 27.03
CA SER A 149 12.18 3.76 27.12
C SER A 149 11.15 4.64 26.41
N VAL A 150 10.84 5.80 26.96
CA VAL A 150 9.97 6.79 26.32
C VAL A 150 10.86 7.72 25.50
N PRO A 151 10.87 7.62 24.15
CA PRO A 151 11.71 8.48 23.33
C PRO A 151 11.21 9.93 23.38
N PRO A 152 12.04 10.89 23.87
CA PRO A 152 11.63 12.31 23.94
C PRO A 152 11.28 12.89 22.56
N SER A 153 11.91 12.36 21.50
CA SER A 153 11.63 12.74 20.10
C SER A 153 10.20 12.42 19.70
N ALA A 154 9.66 11.26 20.08
CA ALA A 154 8.29 10.86 19.78
C ALA A 154 7.28 11.79 20.47
N VAL A 155 7.51 12.13 21.74
CA VAL A 155 6.65 13.08 22.47
C VAL A 155 6.70 14.45 21.83
N LYS A 156 7.92 15.00 21.59
CA LYS A 156 8.14 16.31 21.00
C LYS A 156 7.43 16.45 19.63
N ASN A 157 7.65 15.46 18.75
CA ASN A 157 7.08 15.49 17.40
C ASN A 157 5.55 15.37 17.42
N THR A 158 5.01 14.55 18.32
CA THR A 158 3.56 14.43 18.50
C THR A 158 2.95 15.74 18.97
N VAL A 159 3.52 16.40 19.99
CA VAL A 159 3.07 17.70 20.48
C VAL A 159 3.14 18.75 19.38
N LEU A 160 4.23 18.77 18.61
CA LEU A 160 4.43 19.74 17.53
C LEU A 160 3.38 19.56 16.41
N VAL A 161 3.21 18.35 15.91
CA VAL A 161 2.26 18.06 14.82
C VAL A 161 0.83 18.39 15.24
N PHE A 162 0.36 17.87 16.37
CA PHE A 162 -0.99 18.13 16.84
C PHE A 162 -1.19 19.56 17.32
N GLY A 163 -0.17 20.20 17.87
CA GLY A 163 -0.19 21.64 18.17
C GLY A 163 -0.46 22.48 16.92
N ILE A 164 0.25 22.20 15.82
CA ILE A 164 0.03 22.84 14.51
C ILE A 164 -1.40 22.55 14.01
N LEU A 165 -1.87 21.30 14.08
CA LEU A 165 -3.20 20.92 13.62
C LEU A 165 -4.30 21.68 14.37
N TYR A 166 -4.24 21.75 15.69
CA TYR A 166 -5.20 22.51 16.48
C TYR A 166 -5.08 24.03 16.27
N MET A 167 -3.89 24.55 16.02
CA MET A 167 -3.68 25.95 15.64
C MET A 167 -4.35 26.27 14.30
N MET A 168 -4.22 25.38 13.31
CA MET A 168 -4.91 25.54 12.02
C MET A 168 -6.44 25.51 12.17
N THR A 169 -6.99 24.64 13.01
CA THR A 169 -8.44 24.61 13.29
C THR A 169 -8.91 25.88 13.99
N LEU A 170 -8.12 26.42 14.92
CA LEU A 170 -8.39 27.71 15.56
C LEU A 170 -8.44 28.83 14.54
N PHE A 171 -7.41 28.92 13.69
CA PHE A 171 -7.35 29.94 12.63
C PHE A 171 -8.58 29.87 11.70
N TYR A 172 -8.95 28.67 11.28
CA TYR A 172 -10.14 28.43 10.46
C TYR A 172 -11.42 28.91 11.15
N ASN A 173 -11.61 28.57 12.44
CA ASN A 173 -12.79 29.01 13.22
C ASN A 173 -12.85 30.53 13.35
N LEU A 174 -11.72 31.19 13.62
CA LEU A 174 -11.62 32.64 13.70
C LEU A 174 -11.93 33.31 12.37
N MET A 175 -11.46 32.75 11.27
CA MET A 175 -11.74 33.28 9.92
C MET A 175 -13.24 33.12 9.57
N GLN A 176 -13.85 31.96 9.85
CA GLN A 176 -15.29 31.80 9.65
C GLN A 176 -16.13 32.78 10.45
N MET A 177 -15.74 33.07 11.69
CA MET A 177 -16.45 34.02 12.54
C MET A 177 -16.33 35.47 12.04
N LYS A 178 -15.17 35.87 11.50
CA LYS A 178 -15.00 37.20 10.89
C LYS A 178 -15.94 37.40 9.69
N LEU A 179 -16.10 36.40 8.85
CA LEU A 179 -16.89 36.46 7.62
C LEU A 179 -18.41 36.29 7.84
N ALA A 180 -18.84 35.84 9.01
CA ALA A 180 -20.26 35.58 9.29
C ALA A 180 -21.03 36.84 9.62
N ASN A 181 -22.18 37.05 8.96
CA ASN A 181 -23.16 38.12 9.29
C ASN A 181 -24.09 37.62 10.41
N PRO A 182 -24.28 38.41 11.50
CA PRO A 182 -25.11 38.01 12.65
C PRO A 182 -26.54 37.67 12.27
N VAL A 183 -27.14 38.38 11.34
CA VAL A 183 -28.51 38.18 10.87
C VAL A 183 -28.68 36.88 10.08
N GLU A 184 -27.69 36.53 9.25
CA GLU A 184 -27.69 35.25 8.50
C GLU A 184 -27.51 34.03 9.41
N LEU A 185 -26.78 34.20 10.52
CA LEU A 185 -26.56 33.12 11.50
C LEU A 185 -27.87 32.70 12.21
N LEU A 186 -28.81 33.63 12.39
CA LEU A 186 -30.12 33.34 13.01
C LEU A 186 -31.16 32.89 11.98
N ARG A 187 -31.19 33.47 10.78
CA ARG A 187 -32.13 33.09 9.72
C ARG A 187 -31.87 31.72 9.11
N GLY A 188 -30.67 31.20 9.22
CA GLY A 188 -30.28 29.93 8.59
C GLY A 188 -31.06 28.69 9.05
N SER A 189 -31.79 28.77 10.17
CA SER A 189 -32.63 27.67 10.68
C SER A 189 -34.12 27.80 10.35
N SER A 190 -34.60 28.98 9.94
CA SER A 190 -36.04 29.25 9.67
C SER A 190 -36.37 29.32 8.17
N VAL A 191 -35.40 29.22 7.29
CA VAL A 191 -35.65 29.13 5.84
C VAL A 191 -35.94 27.66 5.52
N GLY A 192 -37.18 27.33 5.21
CA GLY A 192 -37.60 25.99 4.75
C GLY A 192 -36.64 25.43 3.68
N GLU A 193 -36.33 24.17 3.79
CA GLU A 193 -35.38 23.50 2.87
C GLU A 193 -35.90 23.54 1.44
N LYS A 194 -35.17 24.23 0.56
CA LYS A 194 -35.45 24.19 -0.89
C LYS A 194 -35.17 22.81 -1.45
N GLU A 195 -36.06 22.30 -2.30
CA GLU A 195 -35.88 21.04 -3.02
C GLU A 195 -34.51 21.03 -3.73
N PRO A 196 -33.73 19.93 -3.61
CA PRO A 196 -32.41 19.86 -4.24
C PRO A 196 -32.52 19.89 -5.76
N LYS A 197 -31.76 20.79 -6.39
CA LYS A 197 -31.63 20.82 -7.84
C LYS A 197 -30.85 19.62 -8.30
N THR A 198 -31.34 18.89 -9.31
CA THR A 198 -30.61 17.75 -9.87
C THR A 198 -29.45 18.26 -10.73
N LYS A 199 -28.25 17.89 -10.36
CA LYS A 199 -27.04 18.18 -11.12
C LYS A 199 -26.67 16.97 -11.97
N TRP A 200 -27.41 16.71 -13.04
CA TRP A 200 -27.22 15.55 -13.91
C TRP A 200 -25.79 15.43 -14.44
N LEU A 201 -25.18 16.55 -14.83
CA LEU A 201 -23.79 16.56 -15.28
C LEU A 201 -22.83 16.00 -14.22
N MET A 202 -23.01 16.37 -12.94
CA MET A 202 -22.19 15.84 -11.84
C MET A 202 -22.46 14.36 -11.59
N ALA A 203 -23.69 13.89 -11.75
CA ALA A 203 -24.01 12.47 -11.60
C ALA A 203 -23.35 11.63 -12.71
N ILE A 204 -23.43 12.07 -13.97
CA ILE A 204 -22.77 11.43 -15.10
C ILE A 204 -21.25 11.45 -14.92
N LEU A 205 -20.68 12.60 -14.52
CA LEU A 205 -19.24 12.72 -14.24
C LEU A 205 -18.81 11.74 -13.13
N GLY A 206 -19.65 11.53 -12.11
CA GLY A 206 -19.41 10.55 -11.05
C GLY A 206 -19.33 9.12 -11.58
N VAL A 207 -20.24 8.73 -12.48
CA VAL A 207 -20.21 7.40 -13.13
C VAL A 207 -18.97 7.26 -14.01
N VAL A 208 -18.64 8.29 -14.79
CA VAL A 208 -17.44 8.28 -15.65
C VAL A 208 -16.16 8.17 -14.83
N CYS A 209 -16.03 8.95 -13.77
CA CYS A 209 -14.83 8.88 -12.89
C CYS A 209 -14.69 7.49 -12.25
N LEU A 210 -15.80 6.91 -11.75
CA LEU A 210 -15.77 5.59 -11.13
C LEU A 210 -15.48 4.50 -12.16
N GLY A 211 -16.11 4.56 -13.33
CA GLY A 211 -15.86 3.66 -14.45
C GLY A 211 -14.43 3.74 -14.98
N ALA A 212 -13.89 4.95 -15.12
CA ALA A 212 -12.50 5.16 -15.54
C ALA A 212 -11.51 4.61 -14.50
N GLY A 213 -11.75 4.83 -13.20
CA GLY A 213 -10.93 4.25 -12.13
C GLY A 213 -10.91 2.72 -12.17
N TYR A 214 -12.06 2.09 -12.35
CA TYR A 214 -12.15 0.62 -12.47
C TYR A 214 -11.56 0.12 -13.80
N ALA A 215 -11.75 0.82 -14.90
CA ALA A 215 -11.13 0.47 -16.17
C ALA A 215 -9.59 0.47 -16.05
N ILE A 216 -9.01 1.52 -15.46
CA ILE A 216 -7.56 1.58 -15.19
C ILE A 216 -7.12 0.38 -14.36
N ALA A 217 -7.85 0.04 -13.28
CA ALA A 217 -7.50 -1.06 -12.38
C ALA A 217 -7.53 -2.43 -13.08
N ILE A 218 -8.46 -2.66 -14.02
CA ILE A 218 -8.63 -3.94 -14.72
C ILE A 218 -7.71 -4.05 -15.93
N THR A 219 -7.45 -2.95 -16.64
CA THR A 219 -6.70 -2.98 -17.92
C THR A 219 -5.21 -2.76 -17.77
N THR A 220 -4.75 -2.34 -16.60
CA THR A 220 -3.32 -2.07 -16.38
C THR A 220 -2.61 -3.32 -15.88
N GLU A 221 -1.86 -3.96 -16.76
CA GLU A 221 -1.12 -5.21 -16.47
C GLU A 221 0.35 -4.97 -16.14
N GLN A 222 0.93 -3.86 -16.59
CA GLN A 222 2.36 -3.55 -16.45
C GLN A 222 2.68 -3.03 -15.04
N PRO A 223 3.59 -3.67 -14.26
CA PRO A 223 3.88 -3.30 -12.87
C PRO A 223 4.27 -1.84 -12.67
N MET A 224 5.10 -1.26 -13.54
CA MET A 224 5.52 0.14 -13.44
C MET A 224 4.39 1.12 -13.76
N LYS A 225 3.51 0.78 -14.70
CA LYS A 225 2.32 1.58 -14.99
C LYS A 225 1.27 1.46 -13.89
N VAL A 226 1.13 0.26 -13.26
CA VAL A 226 0.24 0.07 -12.11
C VAL A 226 0.62 1.05 -11.00
N ILE A 227 1.90 1.17 -10.64
CA ILE A 227 2.35 2.08 -9.56
C ILE A 227 2.01 3.54 -9.88
N SER A 228 2.27 3.99 -11.11
CA SER A 228 2.02 5.39 -11.51
C SER A 228 0.52 5.71 -11.66
N LEU A 229 -0.27 4.77 -12.21
CA LEU A 229 -1.70 4.95 -12.43
C LEU A 229 -2.55 4.65 -11.19
N PHE A 230 -2.01 3.94 -10.20
CA PHE A 230 -2.69 3.58 -8.96
C PHE A 230 -3.28 4.81 -8.25
N PHE A 231 -2.46 5.84 -8.03
CA PHE A 231 -2.92 7.06 -7.36
C PHE A 231 -4.01 7.78 -8.16
N VAL A 232 -3.89 7.80 -9.50
CA VAL A 232 -4.91 8.39 -10.38
C VAL A 232 -6.22 7.62 -10.27
N ALA A 233 -6.17 6.28 -10.32
CA ALA A 233 -7.35 5.43 -10.18
C ALA A 233 -8.03 5.63 -8.81
N VAL A 234 -7.26 5.66 -7.72
CA VAL A 234 -7.79 5.89 -6.36
C VAL A 234 -8.47 7.27 -6.26
N LEU A 235 -7.85 8.33 -6.77
CA LEU A 235 -8.44 9.67 -6.77
C LEU A 235 -9.72 9.73 -7.60
N LEU A 236 -9.76 9.07 -8.76
CA LEU A 236 -10.97 8.97 -9.59
C LEU A 236 -12.10 8.24 -8.87
N VAL A 237 -11.80 7.13 -8.20
CA VAL A 237 -12.79 6.37 -7.42
C VAL A 237 -13.31 7.20 -6.25
N ILE A 238 -12.45 7.89 -5.51
CA ILE A 238 -12.85 8.79 -4.41
C ILE A 238 -13.75 9.91 -4.92
N ALA A 239 -13.32 10.63 -5.96
CA ALA A 239 -14.09 11.72 -6.57
C ALA A 239 -15.42 11.21 -7.13
N GLY A 240 -15.41 10.08 -7.85
CA GLY A 240 -16.62 9.43 -8.38
C GLY A 240 -17.60 9.06 -7.27
N THR A 241 -17.11 8.48 -6.17
CA THR A 241 -17.94 8.13 -5.00
C THR A 241 -18.60 9.36 -4.39
N TYR A 242 -17.85 10.45 -4.16
CA TYR A 242 -18.43 11.71 -3.65
C TYR A 242 -19.48 12.30 -4.59
N LEU A 243 -19.23 12.31 -5.88
CA LEU A 243 -20.16 12.80 -6.89
C LEU A 243 -21.43 11.96 -6.98
N LEU A 244 -21.31 10.63 -6.89
CA LEU A 244 -22.46 9.73 -6.91
C LEU A 244 -23.32 9.86 -5.65
N PHE A 245 -22.70 9.95 -4.47
CA PHE A 245 -23.47 10.18 -3.26
C PHE A 245 -24.15 11.54 -3.24
N THR A 246 -23.51 12.60 -3.73
CA THR A 246 -24.07 13.96 -3.67
C THR A 246 -25.04 14.29 -4.80
N ALA A 247 -24.72 13.93 -6.02
CA ALA A 247 -25.57 14.24 -7.19
C ALA A 247 -26.30 13.02 -7.74
N GLY A 248 -25.65 11.86 -7.77
CA GLY A 248 -26.20 10.61 -8.30
C GLY A 248 -27.39 10.12 -7.47
N SER A 249 -27.30 10.12 -6.13
CA SER A 249 -28.40 9.71 -5.27
C SER A 249 -29.66 10.58 -5.47
N ILE A 250 -29.49 11.90 -5.60
CA ILE A 250 -30.59 12.82 -5.89
C ILE A 250 -31.17 12.56 -7.27
N ALA A 251 -30.31 12.27 -8.28
CA ALA A 251 -30.74 11.93 -9.61
C ALA A 251 -31.59 10.65 -9.63
N VAL A 252 -31.13 9.59 -8.94
CA VAL A 252 -31.89 8.32 -8.82
C VAL A 252 -33.21 8.52 -8.11
N LEU A 253 -33.25 9.24 -6.99
CA LEU A 253 -34.49 9.52 -6.26
C LEU A 253 -35.50 10.31 -7.10
N LYS A 254 -35.04 11.26 -7.93
CA LYS A 254 -35.92 11.99 -8.86
C LYS A 254 -36.38 11.13 -10.04
N LEU A 255 -35.58 10.19 -10.50
CA LEU A 255 -36.03 9.18 -11.48
C LEU A 255 -37.13 8.29 -10.91
N LEU A 256 -36.92 7.76 -9.67
CA LEU A 256 -37.94 6.96 -8.98
C LEU A 256 -39.24 7.74 -8.75
N ARG A 257 -39.14 9.04 -8.46
CA ARG A 257 -40.30 9.93 -8.35
C ARG A 257 -41.08 10.08 -9.66
N LYS A 258 -40.43 10.02 -10.83
CA LYS A 258 -41.09 10.07 -12.15
C LYS A 258 -41.84 8.79 -12.49
N THR A 259 -41.47 7.66 -11.87
CA THR A 259 -42.13 6.35 -12.12
C THR A 259 -43.42 6.26 -11.30
N HIS A 260 -44.55 6.65 -11.87
CA HIS A 260 -45.83 6.77 -11.18
C HIS A 260 -46.25 5.49 -10.46
N GLY A 261 -46.12 4.30 -11.07
CA GLY A 261 -46.50 3.02 -10.46
C GLY A 261 -45.68 2.65 -9.19
N PHE A 262 -44.45 3.15 -9.05
CA PHE A 262 -43.62 2.95 -7.89
C PHE A 262 -43.82 4.05 -6.83
N TYR A 263 -43.81 5.31 -7.26
CA TYR A 263 -43.81 6.45 -6.33
C TYR A 263 -45.10 6.61 -5.53
N TYR A 264 -46.29 6.40 -6.14
CA TYR A 264 -47.60 6.62 -5.48
C TYR A 264 -48.02 5.49 -4.56
N GLN A 265 -47.19 4.46 -4.36
CA GLN A 265 -47.44 3.50 -3.26
C GLN A 265 -47.15 4.16 -1.90
N LYS A 266 -48.07 3.99 -0.92
CA LYS A 266 -48.00 4.67 0.40
C LYS A 266 -46.66 4.58 1.09
N LYS A 267 -45.99 3.40 1.03
CA LYS A 267 -44.65 3.19 1.63
C LYS A 267 -43.53 3.92 0.86
N HIS A 268 -43.60 3.94 -0.46
CA HIS A 268 -42.53 4.51 -1.31
C HIS A 268 -42.59 6.03 -1.36
N PHE A 269 -43.78 6.61 -1.33
CA PHE A 269 -43.98 8.07 -1.36
C PHE A 269 -43.26 8.76 -0.20
N ILE A 270 -43.48 8.30 1.04
CA ILE A 270 -42.84 8.85 2.23
C ILE A 270 -41.32 8.63 2.18
N ALA A 271 -40.91 7.39 1.87
CA ALA A 271 -39.50 7.03 1.82
C ALA A 271 -38.70 7.86 0.80
N VAL A 272 -39.14 7.96 -0.45
CA VAL A 272 -38.45 8.71 -1.53
C VAL A 272 -38.43 10.20 -1.22
N SER A 273 -39.54 10.76 -0.76
CA SER A 273 -39.65 12.18 -0.41
C SER A 273 -38.72 12.55 0.74
N THR A 274 -38.76 11.81 1.85
CA THR A 274 -37.88 12.06 3.01
C THR A 274 -36.41 11.85 2.66
N MET A 275 -36.09 10.80 1.89
CA MET A 275 -34.73 10.47 1.53
C MET A 275 -34.10 11.55 0.63
N MET A 276 -34.88 12.21 -0.22
CA MET A 276 -34.39 13.26 -1.12
C MET A 276 -33.85 14.48 -0.35
N TYR A 277 -34.51 14.88 0.74
CA TYR A 277 -34.03 15.96 1.59
C TYR A 277 -32.85 15.53 2.46
N ARG A 278 -32.92 14.31 3.05
CA ARG A 278 -31.84 13.75 3.86
C ARG A 278 -30.56 13.55 3.08
N MET A 279 -30.62 13.09 1.83
CA MET A 279 -29.43 12.91 0.98
C MET A 279 -28.75 14.23 0.66
N LYS A 280 -29.48 15.33 0.50
CA LYS A 280 -28.87 16.66 0.30
C LYS A 280 -27.97 17.07 1.47
N GLN A 281 -28.36 16.76 2.69
CA GLN A 281 -27.60 17.14 3.90
C GLN A 281 -26.48 16.14 4.22
N ASN A 282 -26.72 14.85 4.03
CA ASN A 282 -25.92 13.77 4.57
C ASN A 282 -25.03 13.06 3.54
N ALA A 283 -25.16 13.37 2.24
CA ALA A 283 -24.48 12.67 1.17
C ALA A 283 -22.95 12.64 1.32
N ALA A 284 -22.34 13.77 1.66
CA ALA A 284 -20.89 13.85 1.87
C ALA A 284 -20.42 12.99 3.06
N GLY A 285 -21.17 12.97 4.16
CA GLY A 285 -20.87 12.12 5.30
C GLY A 285 -20.97 10.63 4.96
N LEU A 286 -22.03 10.23 4.22
CA LEU A 286 -22.21 8.86 3.77
C LEU A 286 -21.10 8.42 2.78
N ALA A 287 -20.70 9.31 1.86
CA ALA A 287 -19.57 9.07 0.97
C ALA A 287 -18.27 8.83 1.77
N SER A 288 -17.99 9.67 2.76
CA SER A 288 -16.81 9.52 3.63
C SER A 288 -16.83 8.18 4.38
N ILE A 289 -17.97 7.79 4.95
CA ILE A 289 -18.14 6.49 5.63
C ILE A 289 -17.87 5.35 4.65
N CYS A 290 -18.45 5.40 3.46
CA CYS A 290 -18.26 4.38 2.41
C CYS A 290 -16.78 4.24 2.04
N ILE A 291 -16.10 5.34 1.77
CA ILE A 291 -14.67 5.35 1.39
C ILE A 291 -13.81 4.80 2.52
N LEU A 292 -13.99 5.31 3.76
CA LEU A 292 -13.19 4.86 4.90
C LEU A 292 -13.40 3.38 5.20
N SER A 293 -14.66 2.90 5.19
CA SER A 293 -14.97 1.48 5.43
C SER A 293 -14.35 0.59 4.34
N THR A 294 -14.43 1.00 3.08
CA THR A 294 -13.81 0.28 1.95
C THR A 294 -12.29 0.25 2.08
N MET A 295 -11.66 1.39 2.44
CA MET A 295 -10.21 1.44 2.69
C MET A 295 -9.79 0.47 3.79
N VAL A 296 -10.53 0.40 4.90
CA VAL A 296 -10.25 -0.56 5.99
C VAL A 296 -10.31 -1.98 5.47
N MET A 297 -11.40 -2.34 4.78
CA MET A 297 -11.59 -3.70 4.28
C MET A 297 -10.48 -4.09 3.29
N VAL A 298 -10.17 -3.24 2.32
CA VAL A 298 -9.11 -3.51 1.32
C VAL A 298 -7.76 -3.63 2.01
N MET A 299 -7.41 -2.69 2.89
CA MET A 299 -6.11 -2.66 3.54
C MET A 299 -5.90 -3.88 4.45
N VAL A 300 -6.88 -4.19 5.31
CA VAL A 300 -6.79 -5.34 6.22
C VAL A 300 -6.77 -6.64 5.42
N SER A 301 -7.68 -6.81 4.44
CA SER A 301 -7.73 -8.01 3.60
C SER A 301 -6.40 -8.23 2.85
N THR A 302 -5.87 -7.19 2.19
CA THR A 302 -4.63 -7.29 1.43
C THR A 302 -3.44 -7.65 2.32
N THR A 303 -3.30 -6.97 3.47
CA THR A 303 -2.16 -7.21 4.37
C THR A 303 -2.23 -8.57 5.06
N VAL A 304 -3.43 -9.05 5.40
CA VAL A 304 -3.65 -10.42 5.91
C VAL A 304 -3.27 -11.45 4.85
N CYS A 305 -3.74 -11.28 3.60
CA CYS A 305 -3.41 -12.21 2.51
C CYS A 305 -1.90 -12.25 2.22
N MET A 306 -1.23 -11.09 2.22
CA MET A 306 0.22 -11.02 2.05
C MET A 306 0.97 -11.75 3.17
N PHE A 307 0.56 -11.54 4.41
CA PHE A 307 1.20 -12.17 5.56
C PHE A 307 0.94 -13.68 5.61
N ALA A 308 -0.28 -14.12 5.34
CA ALA A 308 -0.65 -15.53 5.30
C ALA A 308 0.01 -16.29 4.13
N GLY A 309 0.22 -15.64 2.99
CA GLY A 309 0.89 -16.22 1.81
C GLY A 309 2.42 -16.13 1.85
N LEU A 310 3.02 -15.68 2.95
CA LEU A 310 4.48 -15.47 3.06
C LEU A 310 5.27 -16.76 2.78
N ASP A 311 4.90 -17.87 3.43
CA ASP A 311 5.64 -19.12 3.31
C ASP A 311 5.49 -19.74 1.91
N ASP A 312 4.33 -19.59 1.26
CA ASP A 312 4.13 -20.01 -0.13
C ASP A 312 5.01 -19.20 -1.09
N GLU A 313 5.06 -17.88 -0.90
CA GLU A 313 5.91 -17.01 -1.73
C GLU A 313 7.40 -17.31 -1.52
N ILE A 314 7.84 -17.57 -0.29
CA ILE A 314 9.21 -17.99 0.01
C ILE A 314 9.56 -19.30 -0.68
N ASN A 315 8.66 -20.28 -0.65
CA ASN A 315 8.87 -21.57 -1.31
C ASN A 315 9.02 -21.45 -2.83
N ILE A 316 8.28 -20.51 -3.42
CA ILE A 316 8.36 -20.21 -4.86
C ILE A 316 9.64 -19.45 -5.21
N LEU A 317 10.01 -18.45 -4.40
CA LEU A 317 11.16 -17.60 -4.68
C LEU A 317 12.50 -18.28 -4.36
N TYR A 318 12.52 -19.12 -3.33
CA TYR A 318 13.72 -19.80 -2.82
C TYR A 318 13.41 -21.28 -2.61
N PRO A 319 13.36 -22.09 -3.68
CA PRO A 319 13.06 -23.53 -3.57
C PRO A 319 14.11 -24.29 -2.77
N TYR A 320 15.36 -23.81 -2.75
CA TYR A 320 16.47 -24.40 -1.98
C TYR A 320 16.84 -23.55 -0.78
N GLU A 321 17.45 -24.19 0.25
CA GLU A 321 17.88 -23.50 1.47
C GLU A 321 18.98 -22.46 1.19
N ILE A 322 19.91 -22.79 0.29
CA ILE A 322 20.96 -21.89 -0.19
C ILE A 322 20.91 -21.88 -1.71
N ASN A 323 20.86 -20.70 -2.31
CA ASN A 323 20.93 -20.49 -3.74
C ASN A 323 22.18 -19.67 -4.05
N VAL A 324 23.13 -20.26 -4.76
CA VAL A 324 24.36 -19.61 -5.20
C VAL A 324 24.24 -19.30 -6.68
N GLN A 325 24.16 -18.02 -7.01
CA GLN A 325 24.13 -17.54 -8.38
C GLN A 325 25.52 -17.01 -8.75
N THR A 326 26.12 -17.55 -9.80
CA THR A 326 27.46 -17.21 -10.24
C THR A 326 27.42 -16.79 -11.70
N GLY A 327 28.00 -15.63 -12.02
CA GLY A 327 28.17 -15.14 -13.39
C GLY A 327 29.58 -15.41 -13.90
N TYR A 328 29.68 -15.97 -15.11
CA TYR A 328 30.93 -16.22 -15.82
C TYR A 328 31.05 -15.30 -17.02
N SER A 329 32.30 -14.92 -17.35
CA SER A 329 32.58 -14.08 -18.52
C SER A 329 32.24 -14.76 -19.86
N GLU A 330 32.30 -16.07 -19.91
CA GLU A 330 32.05 -16.87 -21.12
C GLU A 330 31.12 -18.04 -20.82
N VAL A 331 30.39 -18.48 -21.86
CA VAL A 331 29.55 -19.69 -21.78
C VAL A 331 30.47 -20.92 -21.70
N LYS A 332 30.35 -21.68 -20.61
CA LYS A 332 31.11 -22.89 -20.30
C LYS A 332 30.25 -24.14 -20.37
N GLU A 333 30.81 -25.21 -20.94
CA GLU A 333 30.12 -26.51 -20.99
C GLU A 333 30.07 -27.19 -19.62
N ASN A 334 31.10 -27.00 -18.80
CA ASN A 334 31.21 -27.65 -17.51
C ASN A 334 31.37 -26.63 -16.37
N VAL A 335 30.32 -26.44 -15.60
CA VAL A 335 30.27 -25.56 -14.40
C VAL A 335 30.28 -26.41 -13.13
N SER A 336 30.30 -27.77 -13.27
CA SER A 336 30.14 -28.71 -12.16
C SER A 336 31.30 -28.67 -11.16
N GLU A 337 32.53 -28.40 -11.61
CA GLU A 337 33.70 -28.35 -10.71
C GLU A 337 33.53 -27.29 -9.60
N GLN A 338 33.10 -26.08 -9.97
CA GLN A 338 32.87 -25.04 -8.97
C GLN A 338 31.68 -25.36 -8.05
N SER A 339 30.63 -25.97 -8.58
CA SER A 339 29.50 -26.42 -7.79
C SER A 339 29.93 -27.47 -6.76
N SER A 340 30.80 -28.41 -7.15
CA SER A 340 31.37 -29.42 -6.26
C SER A 340 32.26 -28.81 -5.18
N ASP A 341 33.11 -27.83 -5.53
CA ASP A 341 33.95 -27.11 -4.55
C ASP A 341 33.11 -26.38 -3.49
N ILE A 342 31.99 -25.77 -3.88
CA ILE A 342 31.08 -25.08 -2.95
C ILE A 342 30.39 -26.11 -2.01
N ILE A 343 29.95 -27.23 -2.56
CA ILE A 343 29.31 -28.30 -1.77
C ILE A 343 30.30 -28.85 -0.77
N GLN A 344 31.53 -29.17 -1.20
CA GLN A 344 32.59 -29.68 -0.32
C GLN A 344 32.93 -28.68 0.78
N PHE A 345 33.02 -27.38 0.45
CA PHE A 345 33.23 -26.32 1.46
C PHE A 345 32.13 -26.32 2.52
N ILE A 346 30.85 -26.51 2.14
CA ILE A 346 29.74 -26.58 3.09
C ILE A 346 29.88 -27.80 3.99
N GLU A 347 30.22 -28.96 3.42
CA GLU A 347 30.42 -30.19 4.17
C GLU A 347 31.61 -30.11 5.15
N ASP A 348 32.71 -29.49 4.71
CA ASP A 348 33.89 -29.24 5.54
C ASP A 348 33.61 -28.33 6.75
N THR A 349 32.58 -27.48 6.68
CA THR A 349 32.09 -26.67 7.82
C THR A 349 31.19 -27.47 8.78
N GLY A 350 30.98 -28.77 8.55
CA GLY A 350 30.18 -29.66 9.40
C GLY A 350 28.68 -29.59 9.11
N THR A 351 28.26 -28.99 7.99
CA THR A 351 26.86 -28.92 7.58
C THR A 351 26.57 -30.05 6.58
N ASN A 352 25.55 -30.87 6.83
CA ASN A 352 25.20 -31.98 5.94
C ASN A 352 24.35 -31.47 4.77
N VAL A 353 24.82 -31.72 3.54
CA VAL A 353 24.10 -31.45 2.27
C VAL A 353 23.20 -32.63 1.96
N THR A 354 21.90 -32.39 1.81
CA THR A 354 20.91 -33.46 1.53
C THR A 354 20.61 -33.58 0.05
N ASP A 355 20.62 -32.50 -0.68
CA ASP A 355 20.32 -32.43 -2.11
C ASP A 355 20.91 -31.19 -2.73
N SER A 356 21.29 -31.25 -3.99
CA SER A 356 21.79 -30.12 -4.74
C SER A 356 21.45 -30.23 -6.22
N GLU A 357 21.08 -29.12 -6.82
CA GLU A 357 20.83 -29.06 -8.26
C GLU A 357 21.40 -27.79 -8.87
N SER A 358 21.86 -27.93 -10.11
CA SER A 358 22.51 -26.83 -10.84
C SER A 358 21.97 -26.71 -12.25
N TYR A 359 21.66 -25.48 -12.66
CA TYR A 359 21.27 -25.13 -14.02
C TYR A 359 21.87 -23.79 -14.44
N SER A 360 22.01 -23.59 -15.74
CA SER A 360 22.67 -22.40 -16.28
C SER A 360 21.88 -21.78 -17.42
N TYR A 361 21.99 -20.47 -17.56
CA TYR A 361 21.32 -19.68 -18.60
C TYR A 361 22.09 -18.39 -18.94
N LEU A 362 21.72 -17.77 -20.06
CA LEU A 362 22.03 -16.38 -20.34
C LEU A 362 20.77 -15.55 -20.07
N ASN A 363 20.91 -14.40 -19.41
CA ASN A 363 19.80 -13.47 -19.19
C ASN A 363 20.11 -12.12 -19.84
N PHE A 364 19.19 -11.67 -20.68
CA PHE A 364 19.27 -10.35 -21.30
C PHE A 364 17.99 -9.56 -21.11
N ALA A 365 18.14 -8.28 -20.74
CA ALA A 365 17.06 -7.32 -20.78
C ALA A 365 17.02 -6.72 -22.20
N MET A 366 15.96 -7.00 -22.96
CA MET A 366 15.85 -6.67 -24.37
C MET A 366 14.62 -5.81 -24.68
N THR A 367 14.65 -5.14 -25.81
CA THR A 367 13.49 -4.45 -26.38
C THR A 367 12.78 -5.37 -27.36
N LEU A 368 11.53 -5.69 -27.07
CA LEU A 368 10.65 -6.45 -27.95
C LEU A 368 9.83 -5.50 -28.82
N GLU A 369 10.03 -5.53 -30.14
CA GLU A 369 9.22 -4.82 -31.13
C GLU A 369 8.70 -5.84 -32.14
N LYS A 370 7.38 -6.11 -32.09
CA LYS A 370 6.75 -7.19 -32.87
C LYS A 370 7.45 -8.52 -32.63
N ASP A 371 8.10 -9.10 -33.64
CA ASP A 371 8.84 -10.36 -33.58
C ASP A 371 10.36 -10.17 -33.62
N SER A 372 10.86 -8.98 -33.27
CA SER A 372 12.28 -8.66 -33.19
C SER A 372 12.69 -8.30 -31.77
N LEU A 373 13.81 -8.86 -31.35
CA LEU A 373 14.44 -8.69 -30.03
C LEU A 373 15.82 -8.10 -30.19
N THR A 374 16.00 -6.89 -29.66
CA THR A 374 17.27 -6.13 -29.78
C THR A 374 17.74 -5.62 -28.42
N ILE A 375 19.05 -5.44 -28.28
CA ILE A 375 19.66 -4.72 -27.17
C ILE A 375 19.95 -3.31 -27.70
N GLY A 376 19.42 -2.26 -27.08
CA GLY A 376 19.65 -0.95 -27.63
C GLY A 376 19.19 0.23 -26.80
N GLN A 377 19.16 1.41 -27.43
CA GLN A 377 18.91 2.72 -26.81
C GLN A 377 17.46 2.95 -26.33
N LYS A 378 16.52 2.07 -26.65
CA LYS A 378 15.11 2.15 -26.21
C LYS A 378 14.95 1.50 -24.84
N PRO A 379 13.98 1.93 -24.03
CA PRO A 379 13.75 1.29 -22.76
C PRO A 379 13.39 -0.19 -22.95
N THR A 380 14.10 -1.04 -22.25
CA THR A 380 13.90 -2.49 -22.25
C THR A 380 12.50 -2.84 -21.69
N ASN A 381 11.81 -3.76 -22.33
CA ASN A 381 10.46 -4.17 -21.96
C ASN A 381 10.29 -5.68 -21.78
N ALA A 382 11.33 -6.48 -22.08
CA ALA A 382 11.32 -7.91 -21.93
C ALA A 382 12.60 -8.43 -21.25
N SER A 383 12.47 -9.43 -20.40
CA SER A 383 13.58 -10.21 -19.86
C SER A 383 13.56 -11.59 -20.50
N LEU A 384 14.66 -11.95 -21.14
CA LEU A 384 14.81 -13.21 -21.86
C LEU A 384 15.87 -14.08 -21.20
N TYR A 385 15.51 -15.33 -20.97
CA TYR A 385 16.39 -16.37 -20.46
C TYR A 385 16.64 -17.37 -21.56
N PHE A 386 17.89 -17.50 -22.00
CA PHE A 386 18.31 -18.45 -23.01
C PHE A 386 19.01 -19.63 -22.33
N LEU A 387 18.56 -20.84 -22.60
CA LEU A 387 19.07 -22.04 -21.93
C LEU A 387 18.92 -23.27 -22.82
N THR A 388 19.68 -24.31 -22.53
CA THR A 388 19.53 -25.61 -23.18
C THR A 388 18.32 -26.35 -22.59
N ARG A 389 17.81 -27.37 -23.32
CA ARG A 389 16.68 -28.20 -22.88
C ARG A 389 16.90 -28.81 -21.49
N ASP A 390 18.10 -29.34 -21.25
CA ASP A 390 18.42 -29.97 -19.98
C ASP A 390 18.43 -28.99 -18.82
N ASN A 391 18.99 -27.80 -19.02
CA ASN A 391 18.96 -26.74 -18.03
C ASN A 391 17.52 -26.24 -17.77
N PHE A 392 16.67 -26.21 -18.79
CA PHE A 392 15.27 -25.81 -18.63
C PHE A 392 14.46 -26.83 -17.82
N LEU A 393 14.65 -28.12 -18.03
CA LEU A 393 14.01 -29.19 -17.25
C LEU A 393 14.48 -29.20 -15.79
N ARG A 394 15.79 -28.94 -15.55
CA ARG A 394 16.31 -28.78 -14.17
C ARG A 394 15.80 -27.52 -13.48
N MET A 395 15.55 -26.47 -14.22
CA MET A 395 14.99 -25.23 -13.67
C MET A 395 13.52 -25.37 -13.25
N ASP A 396 12.70 -25.99 -14.09
CA ASP A 396 11.26 -26.17 -13.83
C ASP A 396 10.87 -27.63 -13.68
N HIS A 397 10.96 -28.13 -12.45
CA HIS A 397 10.61 -29.52 -12.10
C HIS A 397 9.13 -29.88 -12.32
N THR A 398 8.27 -28.90 -12.66
CA THR A 398 6.87 -29.18 -13.00
C THR A 398 6.68 -29.61 -14.45
N LEU A 399 7.72 -29.44 -15.28
CA LEU A 399 7.75 -29.83 -16.68
C LEU A 399 8.40 -31.22 -16.83
N THR A 400 7.83 -32.01 -17.70
CA THR A 400 8.36 -33.35 -18.04
C THR A 400 9.06 -33.30 -19.40
N GLU A 401 9.79 -34.38 -19.74
CA GLU A 401 10.39 -34.50 -21.06
C GLU A 401 9.36 -34.46 -22.21
N ALA A 402 8.12 -34.83 -21.93
CA ALA A 402 7.02 -34.75 -22.89
C ALA A 402 6.55 -33.33 -23.14
N ASP A 403 6.65 -32.46 -22.11
CA ASP A 403 6.25 -31.04 -22.20
C ASP A 403 7.30 -30.18 -22.94
N VAL A 404 8.56 -30.62 -22.91
CA VAL A 404 9.70 -29.96 -23.55
C VAL A 404 10.32 -30.86 -24.60
N PRO A 405 9.85 -30.82 -25.85
CA PRO A 405 10.40 -31.70 -26.91
C PRO A 405 11.87 -31.35 -27.20
N LYS A 406 12.56 -32.29 -27.88
CA LYS A 406 13.92 -32.02 -28.36
C LYS A 406 13.89 -30.87 -29.36
N VAL A 407 14.84 -29.95 -29.22
CA VAL A 407 14.97 -28.81 -30.10
C VAL A 407 15.69 -29.24 -31.37
N GLU A 408 15.08 -29.01 -32.52
CA GLU A 408 15.69 -29.28 -33.80
C GLU A 408 16.75 -28.18 -34.12
N ALA A 409 17.79 -28.54 -34.89
CA ALA A 409 18.85 -27.63 -35.26
C ALA A 409 18.33 -26.34 -35.91
N GLY A 410 18.73 -25.18 -35.39
CA GLY A 410 18.30 -23.86 -35.87
C GLY A 410 16.87 -23.46 -35.47
N LYS A 411 16.17 -24.28 -34.66
CA LYS A 411 14.87 -23.94 -34.09
C LYS A 411 14.98 -23.60 -32.61
N ILE A 412 13.92 -22.97 -32.08
CA ILE A 412 13.81 -22.62 -30.65
C ILE A 412 12.43 -23.00 -30.11
N LEU A 413 12.38 -23.26 -28.79
CA LEU A 413 11.11 -23.33 -28.06
C LEU A 413 10.99 -22.06 -27.22
N ILE A 414 9.78 -21.51 -27.12
CA ILE A 414 9.52 -20.31 -26.34
C ILE A 414 8.51 -20.64 -25.25
N TYR A 415 8.92 -20.43 -24.00
CA TYR A 415 8.04 -20.55 -22.85
C TYR A 415 7.86 -19.18 -22.20
N ARG A 416 6.65 -18.92 -21.70
CA ARG A 416 6.30 -17.67 -21.01
C ARG A 416 5.89 -17.95 -19.58
N GLU A 417 6.20 -17.03 -18.71
CA GLU A 417 5.65 -17.07 -17.36
C GLU A 417 4.17 -16.68 -17.40
N LYS A 418 3.31 -17.54 -16.85
CA LYS A 418 1.84 -17.40 -16.92
C LYS A 418 1.31 -16.12 -16.25
N ARG A 419 2.08 -15.53 -15.32
CA ARG A 419 1.71 -14.29 -14.60
C ARG A 419 1.78 -13.03 -15.46
N PHE A 420 2.62 -13.01 -16.49
CA PHE A 420 2.80 -11.85 -17.35
C PHE A 420 2.03 -12.04 -18.65
N GLN A 421 0.77 -11.64 -18.65
CA GLN A 421 -0.02 -11.55 -19.87
C GLN A 421 0.32 -10.23 -20.58
N SER A 422 1.50 -10.15 -21.18
CA SER A 422 1.86 -9.02 -22.03
C SER A 422 0.97 -8.97 -23.28
N THR A 423 0.50 -7.80 -23.63
CA THR A 423 -0.21 -7.54 -24.90
C THR A 423 0.71 -7.73 -26.13
N LYS A 424 2.03 -7.61 -25.94
CA LYS A 424 3.04 -7.87 -26.95
C LYS A 424 3.55 -9.31 -26.76
N THR A 425 3.06 -10.21 -27.58
CA THR A 425 3.45 -11.62 -27.54
C THR A 425 4.32 -11.96 -28.74
N LEU A 426 5.44 -12.63 -28.48
CA LEU A 426 6.18 -13.36 -29.52
C LEU A 426 5.28 -14.47 -30.06
N ARG A 427 4.70 -14.30 -31.24
CA ARG A 427 3.75 -15.23 -31.86
C ARG A 427 4.11 -15.64 -33.27
N GLY A 428 5.17 -15.05 -33.83
CA GLY A 428 5.62 -15.36 -35.18
C GLY A 428 6.20 -16.76 -35.28
N ASP A 429 6.05 -17.40 -36.42
CA ASP A 429 6.74 -18.66 -36.74
C ASP A 429 8.25 -18.46 -36.89
N GLN A 430 8.68 -17.22 -37.10
CA GLN A 430 10.08 -16.79 -37.14
C GLN A 430 10.27 -15.55 -36.27
N ILE A 431 11.32 -15.57 -35.49
CA ILE A 431 11.69 -14.48 -34.56
C ILE A 431 13.13 -14.07 -34.80
N GLN A 432 13.37 -12.77 -34.84
CA GLN A 432 14.69 -12.20 -34.97
C GLN A 432 15.25 -11.86 -33.59
N ILE A 433 16.37 -12.47 -33.22
CA ILE A 433 17.07 -12.25 -31.95
C ILE A 433 18.47 -11.76 -32.27
N LEU A 434 18.83 -10.54 -31.88
CA LEU A 434 20.14 -9.95 -32.12
C LEU A 434 20.59 -10.06 -33.60
N GLY A 435 19.67 -9.81 -34.53
CA GLY A 435 19.91 -9.91 -35.97
C GLY A 435 19.84 -11.33 -36.57
N GLU A 436 19.84 -12.39 -35.75
CA GLU A 436 19.69 -13.77 -36.19
C GLU A 436 18.22 -14.19 -36.23
N THR A 437 17.85 -14.93 -37.28
CA THR A 437 16.47 -15.44 -37.44
C THR A 437 16.35 -16.88 -36.96
N PHE A 438 15.46 -17.10 -36.02
CA PHE A 438 15.15 -18.43 -35.48
C PHE A 438 13.71 -18.83 -35.86
N THR A 439 13.53 -20.11 -36.20
CA THR A 439 12.21 -20.68 -36.40
C THR A 439 11.65 -21.21 -35.08
N VAL A 440 10.44 -20.82 -34.74
CA VAL A 440 9.76 -21.26 -33.50
C VAL A 440 9.15 -22.63 -33.70
N GLN A 441 9.65 -23.63 -32.96
CA GLN A 441 9.14 -25.00 -33.02
C GLN A 441 7.90 -25.16 -32.13
N GLN A 442 7.90 -24.53 -30.96
CA GLN A 442 6.79 -24.62 -29.99
C GLN A 442 6.72 -23.38 -29.11
N ASN A 443 5.49 -23.00 -28.76
CA ASN A 443 5.18 -22.03 -27.73
C ASN A 443 4.49 -22.68 -26.54
N GLY A 444 4.94 -22.39 -25.31
CA GLY A 444 4.40 -22.97 -24.08
C GLY A 444 4.34 -21.97 -22.93
N TYR A 445 3.91 -22.48 -21.77
CA TYR A 445 3.90 -21.73 -20.51
C TYR A 445 4.74 -22.46 -19.46
N CYS A 446 5.52 -21.67 -18.72
CA CYS A 446 6.30 -22.11 -17.58
C CYS A 446 5.57 -21.74 -16.27
N LYS A 447 5.58 -22.63 -15.29
CA LYS A 447 4.95 -22.40 -13.99
C LYS A 447 5.93 -21.84 -12.97
N ASN A 448 7.17 -22.31 -12.99
CA ASN A 448 8.22 -21.89 -12.07
C ASN A 448 9.01 -20.72 -12.62
N ARG A 449 9.55 -19.92 -11.70
CA ARG A 449 10.42 -18.77 -12.01
C ARG A 449 11.87 -19.23 -12.03
N CYS A 450 12.60 -18.84 -13.07
CA CYS A 450 14.05 -18.78 -12.99
C CYS A 450 14.43 -17.82 -11.87
N ASN A 451 15.28 -18.26 -10.97
CA ASN A 451 15.96 -17.38 -10.07
C ASN A 451 15.18 -16.76 -8.94
N GLY A 452 15.23 -17.39 -7.82
CA GLY A 452 14.91 -16.87 -6.52
C GLY A 452 14.87 -15.34 -6.39
N GLY A 453 13.76 -14.71 -6.74
CA GLY A 453 13.45 -13.38 -6.27
C GLY A 453 13.76 -12.18 -7.13
N ALA A 454 14.24 -12.29 -8.35
CA ALA A 454 14.22 -11.14 -9.25
C ALA A 454 12.78 -10.88 -9.70
N ILE A 455 12.11 -9.94 -9.03
CA ILE A 455 10.86 -9.37 -9.54
C ILE A 455 11.25 -8.65 -10.82
N SER A 456 10.96 -9.25 -11.98
CA SER A 456 11.13 -8.57 -13.24
C SER A 456 10.06 -7.49 -13.35
N PHE A 457 10.46 -6.23 -13.31
CA PHE A 457 9.58 -5.10 -13.61
C PHE A 457 9.33 -4.92 -15.12
N MET A 458 9.73 -5.92 -15.93
CA MET A 458 9.58 -5.93 -17.37
C MET A 458 8.16 -6.36 -17.77
N ASP A 459 7.74 -5.98 -18.98
CA ASP A 459 6.42 -6.30 -19.53
C ASP A 459 6.22 -7.79 -19.83
N GLY A 460 7.33 -8.53 -20.00
CA GLY A 460 7.30 -9.95 -20.27
C GLY A 460 8.57 -10.67 -19.84
N VAL A 461 8.43 -11.92 -19.39
CA VAL A 461 9.53 -12.84 -19.11
C VAL A 461 9.38 -14.03 -20.04
N TYR A 462 10.44 -14.30 -20.82
CA TYR A 462 10.46 -15.37 -21.81
C TYR A 462 11.65 -16.29 -21.55
N TYR A 463 11.41 -17.59 -21.67
CA TYR A 463 12.43 -18.64 -21.63
C TYR A 463 12.55 -19.20 -23.04
N ILE A 464 13.72 -19.04 -23.62
CA ILE A 464 14.03 -19.48 -24.98
C ILE A 464 14.96 -20.68 -24.88
N VAL A 465 14.42 -21.83 -25.20
CA VAL A 465 15.19 -23.07 -25.20
C VAL A 465 15.83 -23.25 -26.57
N VAL A 466 17.16 -23.33 -26.56
CA VAL A 466 18.00 -23.48 -27.77
C VAL A 466 18.50 -24.91 -27.93
N ASP A 467 18.93 -25.24 -29.14
CA ASP A 467 19.39 -26.57 -29.52
C ASP A 467 20.71 -26.99 -28.87
N HIS A 468 21.72 -26.09 -28.87
CA HIS A 468 23.08 -26.41 -28.43
C HIS A 468 23.74 -25.25 -27.65
N MET A 469 24.75 -25.60 -26.86
CA MET A 469 25.56 -24.63 -26.11
C MET A 469 26.27 -23.62 -27.03
N GLN A 470 26.65 -24.03 -28.24
CA GLN A 470 27.27 -23.16 -29.24
C GLN A 470 26.34 -22.00 -29.65
N THR A 471 25.03 -22.23 -29.68
CA THR A 471 24.03 -21.18 -29.93
C THR A 471 24.02 -20.16 -28.80
N LEU A 472 24.16 -20.57 -27.53
CA LEU A 472 24.32 -19.65 -26.40
C LEU A 472 25.62 -18.84 -26.51
N GLN A 473 26.74 -19.47 -26.88
CA GLN A 473 28.01 -18.76 -27.07
C GLN A 473 27.90 -17.71 -28.18
N LYS A 474 27.22 -18.03 -29.28
CA LYS A 474 26.95 -17.09 -30.38
C LYS A 474 26.08 -15.93 -29.92
N LEU A 475 25.01 -16.19 -29.20
CA LEU A 475 24.09 -15.15 -28.67
C LEU A 475 24.80 -14.23 -27.67
N GLN A 476 25.67 -14.76 -26.80
CA GLN A 476 26.43 -13.93 -25.87
C GLN A 476 27.39 -12.97 -26.63
N LYS A 477 28.10 -13.48 -27.62
CA LYS A 477 29.02 -12.64 -28.45
C LYS A 477 28.24 -11.55 -29.19
N LEU A 478 27.11 -11.89 -29.80
CA LEU A 478 26.25 -10.92 -30.48
C LEU A 478 25.68 -9.86 -29.52
N ALA A 479 25.25 -10.27 -28.32
CA ALA A 479 24.73 -9.35 -27.31
C ALA A 479 25.81 -8.34 -26.87
N ILE A 480 27.03 -8.78 -26.62
CA ILE A 480 28.15 -7.90 -26.24
C ILE A 480 28.50 -6.94 -27.40
N ALA A 481 28.51 -7.43 -28.64
CA ALA A 481 28.78 -6.62 -29.81
C ALA A 481 27.69 -5.55 -30.07
N GLU A 482 26.42 -5.93 -29.98
CA GLU A 482 25.29 -5.01 -30.20
C GLU A 482 25.22 -3.94 -29.11
N ALA A 483 25.49 -4.32 -27.86
CA ALA A 483 25.53 -3.40 -26.73
C ALA A 483 26.67 -2.40 -26.78
N ASN A 484 27.68 -2.65 -27.62
CA ASN A 484 28.91 -1.84 -27.74
C ASN A 484 29.49 -1.47 -26.36
N THR A 485 29.63 -2.47 -25.48
CA THR A 485 30.06 -2.28 -24.09
C THR A 485 31.23 -3.18 -23.74
N GLU A 486 32.16 -2.64 -22.96
CA GLU A 486 33.21 -3.43 -22.31
C GLU A 486 32.75 -4.15 -21.04
N ASN A 487 31.53 -3.84 -20.58
CA ASN A 487 30.96 -4.43 -19.35
C ASN A 487 30.41 -5.83 -19.61
N VAL A 488 31.26 -6.81 -19.66
CA VAL A 488 30.91 -8.24 -19.83
C VAL A 488 30.05 -8.76 -18.71
N SER A 489 30.11 -8.16 -17.53
CA SER A 489 29.30 -8.58 -16.35
C SER A 489 27.80 -8.53 -16.60
N ALA A 490 27.33 -7.60 -17.45
CA ALA A 490 25.92 -7.45 -17.80
C ALA A 490 25.39 -8.58 -18.70
N TYR A 491 26.31 -9.33 -19.34
CA TYR A 491 26.01 -10.41 -20.29
C TYR A 491 26.64 -11.73 -19.85
N ALA A 492 26.86 -11.88 -18.54
CA ALA A 492 27.47 -13.08 -17.97
C ALA A 492 26.60 -14.32 -18.22
N TYR A 493 27.28 -15.44 -18.43
CA TYR A 493 26.64 -16.75 -18.35
C TYR A 493 26.42 -17.08 -16.89
N GLU A 494 25.18 -17.26 -16.52
CA GLU A 494 24.77 -17.43 -15.12
C GLU A 494 24.54 -18.90 -14.80
N ASN A 495 25.14 -19.37 -13.71
CA ASN A 495 24.84 -20.66 -13.10
C ASN A 495 24.13 -20.45 -11.76
N VAL A 496 23.08 -21.18 -11.53
CA VAL A 496 22.36 -21.25 -10.25
C VAL A 496 22.58 -22.63 -9.65
N LEU A 497 23.22 -22.64 -8.48
CA LEU A 497 23.40 -23.84 -7.67
C LEU A 497 22.44 -23.75 -6.47
N GLY A 498 21.42 -24.59 -6.44
CA GLY A 498 20.50 -24.77 -5.32
C GLY A 498 21.02 -25.89 -4.40
N ILE A 499 21.06 -25.64 -3.10
CA ILE A 499 21.57 -26.58 -2.10
C ILE A 499 20.57 -26.68 -0.95
N ASN A 500 20.16 -27.90 -0.62
CA ASN A 500 19.40 -28.20 0.58
C ASN A 500 20.31 -28.71 1.69
N ILE A 501 20.21 -28.12 2.88
CA ILE A 501 21.01 -28.47 4.04
C ILE A 501 20.13 -28.76 5.25
N THR A 502 20.63 -29.63 6.15
CA THR A 502 20.00 -29.87 7.45
C THR A 502 20.48 -28.86 8.48
N GLY A 503 19.69 -28.63 9.53
CA GLY A 503 20.06 -27.77 10.64
C GLY A 503 18.98 -26.78 11.04
N THR A 504 19.26 -26.03 12.12
CA THR A 504 18.40 -24.97 12.62
C THR A 504 18.44 -23.74 11.72
N GLU A 505 17.45 -22.84 11.80
CA GLU A 505 17.46 -21.57 11.04
C GLU A 505 18.74 -20.77 11.25
N THR A 506 19.29 -20.78 12.47
CA THR A 506 20.52 -20.04 12.81
C THR A 506 21.74 -20.62 12.10
N GLU A 507 21.85 -21.95 12.05
CA GLU A 507 22.91 -22.65 11.33
C GLU A 507 22.80 -22.43 9.81
N LYS A 508 21.60 -22.49 9.25
CA LYS A 508 21.35 -22.20 7.83
C LYS A 508 21.74 -20.77 7.45
N ILE A 509 21.46 -19.80 8.33
CA ILE A 509 21.87 -18.40 8.13
C ILE A 509 23.39 -18.27 8.19
N ALA A 510 24.05 -18.92 9.17
CA ALA A 510 25.50 -18.89 9.29
C ALA A 510 26.17 -19.55 8.09
N CYS A 511 25.67 -20.70 7.64
CA CYS A 511 26.17 -21.41 6.47
C CYS A 511 26.06 -20.54 5.20
N SER A 512 24.92 -19.88 4.97
CA SER A 512 24.75 -19.00 3.81
C SER A 512 25.71 -17.82 3.83
N GLY A 513 26.02 -17.25 5.02
CA GLY A 513 27.01 -16.21 5.20
C GLY A 513 28.46 -16.69 4.97
N ASN A 514 28.78 -17.93 5.37
CA ASN A 514 30.08 -18.54 5.10
C ASN A 514 30.28 -18.75 3.58
N VAL A 515 29.26 -19.23 2.88
CA VAL A 515 29.30 -19.42 1.43
C VAL A 515 29.42 -18.09 0.69
N GLU A 516 28.79 -17.01 1.17
CA GLU A 516 28.92 -15.67 0.59
C GLU A 516 30.38 -15.15 0.67
N ASN A 517 31.06 -15.44 1.78
CA ASN A 517 32.45 -15.05 2.01
C ASN A 517 33.47 -16.01 1.39
N TYR A 518 33.03 -17.16 0.88
CA TYR A 518 33.91 -18.15 0.29
C TYR A 518 34.49 -17.65 -1.05
N SER A 519 35.81 -17.49 -1.12
CA SER A 519 36.50 -16.93 -2.27
C SER A 519 37.11 -18.05 -3.15
N SER A 520 36.37 -18.56 -4.12
CA SER A 520 36.89 -19.45 -5.16
C SER A 520 36.85 -18.82 -6.57
N GLY A 521 36.55 -17.51 -6.66
CA GLY A 521 36.17 -16.86 -7.90
C GLY A 521 37.24 -16.77 -9.00
N GLU A 522 38.49 -16.50 -8.63
CA GLU A 522 39.56 -16.30 -9.60
C GLU A 522 39.91 -17.55 -10.40
N LYS A 523 39.83 -18.74 -9.77
CA LYS A 523 40.15 -20.03 -10.41
C LYS A 523 39.20 -20.37 -11.59
N TYR A 524 37.93 -19.88 -11.52
CA TYR A 524 36.89 -20.30 -12.46
C TYR A 524 36.43 -19.20 -13.43
N GLY A 525 37.07 -18.04 -13.45
CA GLY A 525 36.68 -16.91 -14.31
C GLY A 525 35.30 -16.35 -13.93
N VAL A 526 35.04 -16.28 -12.64
CA VAL A 526 33.82 -15.72 -12.07
C VAL A 526 33.90 -14.20 -12.12
N VAL A 527 32.89 -13.58 -12.71
CA VAL A 527 32.75 -12.12 -12.79
C VAL A 527 32.03 -11.59 -11.55
N TRP A 528 31.01 -12.31 -11.09
CA TRP A 528 30.27 -11.97 -9.87
C TRP A 528 29.63 -13.22 -9.26
N ARG A 529 29.39 -13.17 -7.95
CA ARG A 529 28.64 -14.17 -7.22
C ARG A 529 27.62 -13.52 -6.30
N ARG A 530 26.48 -14.17 -6.15
CA ARG A 530 25.43 -13.76 -5.23
C ARG A 530 24.91 -15.00 -4.49
N VAL A 531 24.92 -14.94 -3.17
CA VAL A 531 24.38 -16.02 -2.32
C VAL A 531 23.07 -15.55 -1.71
N ARG A 532 22.06 -16.37 -1.80
CA ARG A 532 20.74 -16.10 -1.23
C ARG A 532 20.31 -17.27 -0.35
N GLY A 533 20.33 -17.07 0.97
CA GLY A 533 19.82 -18.04 1.93
C GLY A 533 18.30 -17.91 2.09
N ARG A 534 17.56 -19.00 1.99
CA ARG A 534 16.09 -19.03 2.21
C ARG A 534 15.72 -18.48 3.57
N ALA A 535 16.41 -18.94 4.65
CA ALA A 535 16.17 -18.48 6.00
C ALA A 535 16.48 -16.99 6.20
N VAL A 536 17.50 -16.46 5.48
CA VAL A 536 17.84 -15.01 5.50
C VAL A 536 16.74 -14.18 4.86
N ASN A 537 16.36 -14.56 3.63
CA ASN A 537 15.36 -13.82 2.86
C ASN A 537 13.96 -13.95 3.48
N ARG A 538 13.64 -15.10 4.14
CA ARG A 538 12.41 -15.25 4.90
C ARG A 538 12.29 -14.20 6.02
N LYS A 539 13.37 -13.94 6.74
CA LYS A 539 13.37 -12.89 7.79
C LYS A 539 13.17 -11.48 7.20
N GLU A 540 13.76 -11.19 6.05
CA GLU A 540 13.59 -9.89 5.38
C GLU A 540 12.15 -9.72 4.84
N LEU A 541 11.59 -10.75 4.20
CA LEU A 541 10.20 -10.73 3.73
C LEU A 541 9.20 -10.73 4.90
N LEU A 542 9.50 -11.43 5.98
CA LEU A 542 8.69 -11.38 7.20
C LEU A 542 8.70 -9.97 7.80
N ALA A 543 9.84 -9.29 7.79
CA ALA A 543 9.94 -7.90 8.21
C ALA A 543 9.07 -6.97 7.34
N LEU A 544 9.10 -7.16 6.03
CA LEU A 544 8.29 -6.39 5.08
C LEU A 544 6.79 -6.69 5.24
N TYR A 545 6.38 -7.94 5.12
CA TYR A 545 4.97 -8.34 5.13
C TYR A 545 4.35 -8.20 6.53
N GLY A 546 5.11 -8.55 7.57
CA GLY A 546 4.72 -8.36 8.96
C GLY A 546 4.59 -6.87 9.33
N GLY A 547 5.45 -6.02 8.79
CA GLY A 547 5.35 -4.57 8.92
C GLY A 547 4.08 -4.02 8.27
N PHE A 548 3.75 -4.44 7.05
CA PHE A 548 2.50 -4.07 6.39
C PHE A 548 1.27 -4.64 7.12
N PHE A 549 1.34 -5.86 7.62
CA PHE A 549 0.26 -6.47 8.39
C PHE A 549 -0.03 -5.71 9.67
N PHE A 550 1.02 -5.37 10.43
CA PHE A 550 0.89 -4.53 11.63
C PHE A 550 0.30 -3.16 11.28
N LEU A 551 0.84 -2.49 10.25
CA LEU A 551 0.33 -1.18 9.79
C LEU A 551 -1.12 -1.26 9.35
N GLY A 552 -1.50 -2.32 8.63
CA GLY A 552 -2.85 -2.55 8.15
C GLY A 552 -3.88 -2.68 9.28
N ILE A 553 -3.59 -3.51 10.28
CA ILE A 553 -4.43 -3.66 11.46
C ILE A 553 -4.52 -2.33 12.22
N PHE A 554 -3.38 -1.67 12.42
CA PHE A 554 -3.29 -0.45 13.19
C PHE A 554 -4.08 0.70 12.55
N LEU A 555 -3.87 0.94 11.25
CA LEU A 555 -4.66 1.92 10.49
C LEU A 555 -6.14 1.52 10.40
N GLY A 556 -6.43 0.22 10.31
CA GLY A 556 -7.80 -0.30 10.33
C GLY A 556 -8.55 0.14 11.59
N ILE A 557 -7.92 0.04 12.76
CA ILE A 557 -8.49 0.49 14.04
C ILE A 557 -8.72 2.01 14.02
N VAL A 558 -7.76 2.80 13.52
CA VAL A 558 -7.90 4.27 13.40
C VAL A 558 -9.10 4.63 12.53
N PHE A 559 -9.18 4.07 11.34
CA PHE A 559 -10.25 4.40 10.39
C PHE A 559 -11.62 3.91 10.88
N LEU A 560 -11.67 2.76 11.55
CA LEU A 560 -12.89 2.29 12.19
C LEU A 560 -13.37 3.27 13.27
N ALA A 561 -12.46 3.71 14.14
CA ALA A 561 -12.78 4.68 15.19
C ALA A 561 -13.27 6.01 14.59
N VAL A 562 -12.61 6.51 13.54
CA VAL A 562 -13.02 7.72 12.81
C VAL A 562 -14.41 7.53 12.18
N THR A 563 -14.66 6.38 11.56
CA THR A 563 -15.94 6.06 10.93
C THR A 563 -17.07 6.06 11.95
N VAL A 564 -16.86 5.38 13.10
CA VAL A 564 -17.83 5.35 14.21
C VAL A 564 -18.14 6.77 14.71
N MET A 565 -17.13 7.63 14.84
CA MET A 565 -17.32 9.01 15.25
C MET A 565 -18.07 9.87 14.22
N ILE A 566 -17.82 9.66 12.93
CA ILE A 566 -18.59 10.34 11.87
C ILE A 566 -20.06 9.93 11.94
N ILE A 567 -20.35 8.62 12.12
CA ILE A 567 -21.70 8.10 12.28
C ILE A 567 -22.37 8.71 13.52
N PHE A 568 -21.66 8.74 14.65
CA PHE A 568 -22.17 9.33 15.90
C PHE A 568 -22.56 10.80 15.71
N TYR A 569 -21.68 11.63 15.15
CA TYR A 569 -21.99 13.04 14.90
C TYR A 569 -23.17 13.23 13.96
N LYS A 570 -23.31 12.35 12.98
CA LYS A 570 -24.45 12.36 12.08
C LYS A 570 -25.75 12.04 12.81
N GLN A 571 -25.78 11.00 13.66
CA GLN A 571 -26.96 10.63 14.42
C GLN A 571 -27.37 11.73 15.40
N VAL A 572 -26.41 12.32 16.13
CA VAL A 572 -26.66 13.47 17.01
C VAL A 572 -27.24 14.65 16.23
N SER A 573 -26.78 14.85 14.96
CA SER A 573 -27.35 15.87 14.09
C SER A 573 -28.84 15.61 13.77
N ASP A 574 -29.15 14.40 13.38
CA ASP A 574 -30.50 14.02 12.97
C ASP A 574 -31.49 14.04 14.15
N CYS A 575 -31.10 13.52 15.32
CA CYS A 575 -31.97 13.55 16.54
C CYS A 575 -32.34 14.97 16.99
N LEU A 576 -31.39 15.91 16.92
CA LEU A 576 -31.65 17.29 17.36
C LEU A 576 -32.49 18.11 16.36
N LEU A 577 -32.50 17.74 15.07
CA LEU A 577 -33.44 18.31 14.09
C LEU A 577 -34.89 17.92 14.45
N TYR A 578 -35.14 16.67 14.80
CA TYR A 578 -36.46 16.19 15.20
C TYR A 578 -37.01 16.85 16.50
N THR A 579 -36.11 17.11 17.46
CA THR A 579 -36.52 17.78 18.72
C THR A 579 -36.79 19.27 18.53
N SER A 580 -36.13 19.93 17.57
CA SER A 580 -36.40 21.32 17.20
C SER A 580 -37.73 21.49 16.47
N ASP A 581 -38.02 20.62 15.49
CA ASP A 581 -39.27 20.64 14.75
C ASP A 581 -40.48 20.33 15.66
N ALA A 582 -40.34 19.38 16.62
CA ALA A 582 -41.40 19.06 17.59
C ALA A 582 -41.60 20.16 18.65
N ALA A 583 -40.68 21.07 18.85
CA ALA A 583 -40.81 22.21 19.75
C ALA A 583 -41.41 23.44 19.05
N ASP A 584 -41.25 23.57 17.74
CA ASP A 584 -41.85 24.64 16.92
C ASP A 584 -43.31 24.33 16.56
N ASP A 585 -43.76 23.04 16.65
CA ASP A 585 -45.15 22.58 16.46
C ASP A 585 -46.00 22.64 17.74
N ARG A 586 -45.48 23.15 18.87
CA ARG A 586 -46.21 23.46 20.11
C ARG A 586 -46.24 24.97 20.35
#